data_793519b5f9710b57cc4e9a000fcf97b7
#
_entry.id   793519b5f9710b57cc4e9a000fcf97b7
#
_cell.length_a   1.000
_cell.length_b   1.000
_cell.length_c   1.000
_cell.angle_alpha   90.00
_cell.angle_beta   90.00
_cell.angle_gamma   90.00
#
_symmetry.space_group_name_H-M   'P 1'
#
loop_
_entity.id
_entity.type
_entity.pdbx_description
1 polymer ?
#
loop_
_entity_poly.entity_id
_entity_poly.type
_entity_poly.pdbx_seq_one_letter_code
_entity_poly.pdbx_strand_id
1 'polypeptide(L)'
;MKILAVVGSPRLKGNINYLADQALEEAQELGAETEKIVLSQYEVNPCLGHDDCASFESCLQKDDAGWILDRFREADGVILVTPVYWYNVSAQMKAFIDRNYFLYKHDQKYKARVVGIIVVAEMEAIEDTLHTLKQFIDWSFDVEEDRIFIACGYAHKMGDAKKNLPLVEDARKLGKQMVESLRERS
;
A
#
# COMPACT_ATOMS: atom_id res chain seq x y z
N MET A 1 -0.86 -1.79 -18.00
CA MET A 1 -1.19 -1.24 -16.66
C MET A 1 -0.29 -1.89 -15.63
N LYS A 2 0.20 -1.11 -14.68
CA LYS A 2 1.11 -1.57 -13.62
C LYS A 2 0.45 -1.39 -12.26
N ILE A 3 0.40 -2.46 -11.46
CA ILE A 3 -0.11 -2.46 -10.09
C ILE A 3 1.05 -2.74 -9.12
N LEU A 4 1.27 -1.83 -8.18
CA LEU A 4 2.31 -1.93 -7.17
C LEU A 4 1.72 -2.14 -5.78
N ALA A 5 2.13 -3.19 -5.07
CA ALA A 5 1.82 -3.36 -3.65
C ALA A 5 2.99 -2.91 -2.77
N VAL A 6 2.70 -2.03 -1.80
CA VAL A 6 3.64 -1.62 -0.75
C VAL A 6 3.23 -2.29 0.55
N VAL A 7 4.11 -3.15 1.07
CA VAL A 7 3.82 -4.00 2.23
C VAL A 7 4.60 -3.53 3.45
N GLY A 8 3.87 -3.02 4.45
CA GLY A 8 4.41 -2.54 5.72
C GLY A 8 4.60 -3.62 6.79
N SER A 9 4.83 -4.88 6.42
CA SER A 9 5.02 -5.95 7.39
C SER A 9 6.49 -6.32 7.55
N PRO A 10 7.02 -6.44 8.78
CA PRO A 10 8.35 -6.98 9.02
C PRO A 10 8.44 -8.48 8.81
N ARG A 11 7.32 -9.20 8.70
CA ARG A 11 7.26 -10.66 8.59
C ARG A 11 7.11 -11.08 7.14
N LEU A 12 8.21 -11.42 6.46
CA LEU A 12 8.22 -11.80 5.03
C LEU A 12 7.31 -12.98 4.68
N LYS A 13 7.14 -13.94 5.59
CA LYS A 13 6.24 -15.10 5.44
C LYS A 13 4.94 -14.94 6.22
N GLY A 14 4.58 -13.70 6.60
CA GLY A 14 3.41 -13.38 7.40
C GLY A 14 2.11 -13.41 6.59
N ASN A 15 0.98 -13.39 7.31
CA ASN A 15 -0.37 -13.40 6.74
C ASN A 15 -0.58 -12.30 5.69
N ILE A 16 -0.12 -11.09 6.00
CA ILE A 16 -0.34 -9.91 5.14
C ILE A 16 0.43 -10.01 3.81
N ASN A 17 1.67 -10.55 3.84
CA ASN A 17 2.45 -10.78 2.62
C ASN A 17 1.76 -11.81 1.71
N TYR A 18 1.20 -12.87 2.30
CA TYR A 18 0.46 -13.87 1.56
C TYR A 18 -0.78 -13.28 0.85
N LEU A 19 -1.55 -12.44 1.55
CA LEU A 19 -2.73 -11.79 0.95
C LEU A 19 -2.35 -10.80 -0.15
N ALA A 20 -1.25 -10.08 0.02
CA ALA A 20 -0.72 -9.23 -1.05
C ALA A 20 -0.35 -10.05 -2.30
N ASP A 21 0.26 -11.23 -2.11
CA ASP A 21 0.56 -12.13 -3.22
C ASP A 21 -0.73 -12.58 -3.93
N GLN A 22 -1.78 -12.96 -3.19
CA GLN A 22 -3.04 -13.38 -3.78
C GLN A 22 -3.72 -12.28 -4.62
N ALA A 23 -3.67 -11.03 -4.16
CA ALA A 23 -4.20 -9.90 -4.93
C ALA A 23 -3.38 -9.63 -6.20
N LEU A 24 -2.05 -9.70 -6.09
CA LEU A 24 -1.16 -9.46 -7.23
C LEU A 24 -1.18 -10.61 -8.24
N GLU A 25 -1.26 -11.86 -7.80
CA GLU A 25 -1.42 -13.05 -8.66
C GLU A 25 -2.68 -12.93 -9.50
N GLU A 26 -3.83 -12.61 -8.88
CA GLU A 26 -5.09 -12.41 -9.61
C GLU A 26 -5.01 -11.27 -10.63
N ALA A 27 -4.40 -10.14 -10.23
CA ALA A 27 -4.18 -9.03 -11.16
C ALA A 27 -3.28 -9.41 -12.34
N GLN A 28 -2.24 -10.21 -12.09
CA GLN A 28 -1.33 -10.72 -13.12
C GLN A 28 -2.01 -11.70 -14.06
N GLU A 29 -2.83 -12.61 -13.55
CA GLU A 29 -3.63 -13.53 -14.37
C GLU A 29 -4.58 -12.78 -15.33
N LEU A 30 -5.03 -11.60 -14.91
CA LEU A 30 -5.82 -10.68 -15.72
C LEU A 30 -4.98 -9.73 -16.60
N GLY A 31 -3.67 -9.93 -16.70
CA GLY A 31 -2.78 -9.23 -17.62
C GLY A 31 -2.20 -7.90 -17.13
N ALA A 32 -2.24 -7.60 -15.82
CA ALA A 32 -1.49 -6.50 -15.25
C ALA A 32 -0.01 -6.87 -15.06
N GLU A 33 0.88 -5.91 -15.23
CA GLU A 33 2.24 -5.99 -14.66
C GLU A 33 2.15 -5.72 -13.16
N THR A 34 2.70 -6.63 -12.35
CA THR A 34 2.63 -6.51 -10.89
C THR A 34 4.01 -6.38 -10.26
N GLU A 35 4.11 -5.56 -9.23
CA GLU A 35 5.33 -5.38 -8.43
C GLU A 35 4.95 -5.38 -6.95
N LYS A 36 5.81 -5.98 -6.11
CA LYS A 36 5.65 -5.97 -4.65
C LYS A 36 6.90 -5.43 -3.98
N ILE A 37 6.75 -4.39 -3.17
CA ILE A 37 7.80 -3.82 -2.33
C ILE A 37 7.46 -4.11 -0.87
N VAL A 38 8.30 -4.90 -0.21
CA VAL A 38 8.17 -5.19 1.23
C VAL A 38 9.12 -4.27 1.97
N LEU A 39 8.58 -3.24 2.63
CA LEU A 39 9.35 -2.13 3.22
C LEU A 39 10.44 -2.59 4.20
N SER A 40 10.23 -3.71 4.91
CA SER A 40 11.24 -4.24 5.83
C SER A 40 12.49 -4.82 5.17
N GLN A 41 12.52 -4.92 3.85
CA GLN A 41 13.70 -5.37 3.08
C GLN A 41 14.58 -4.20 2.63
N TYR A 42 14.15 -2.98 2.91
CA TYR A 42 14.78 -1.75 2.45
C TYR A 42 14.98 -0.78 3.61
N GLU A 43 15.90 0.13 3.45
CA GLU A 43 16.13 1.20 4.42
C GLU A 43 15.17 2.36 4.11
N VAL A 44 14.08 2.45 4.89
CA VAL A 44 13.11 3.56 4.83
C VAL A 44 13.05 4.23 6.18
N ASN A 45 13.88 5.24 6.38
CA ASN A 45 13.95 5.97 7.63
C ASN A 45 12.76 6.94 7.81
N PRO A 46 12.33 7.21 9.04
CA PRO A 46 11.32 8.23 9.32
C PRO A 46 11.68 9.59 8.72
N CYS A 47 10.67 10.36 8.30
CA CYS A 47 10.88 11.71 7.79
C CYS A 47 11.50 12.61 8.89
N LEU A 48 12.51 13.41 8.53
CA LEU A 48 13.17 14.35 9.44
C LEU A 48 12.49 15.72 9.49
N GLY A 49 11.43 15.93 8.67
CA GLY A 49 10.63 17.16 8.71
C GLY A 49 11.40 18.44 8.36
N HIS A 50 12.21 18.41 7.29
CA HIS A 50 12.94 19.61 6.87
C HIS A 50 11.98 20.73 6.46
N ASP A 51 12.14 21.94 7.00
CA ASP A 51 11.26 23.09 6.75
C ASP A 51 11.29 23.54 5.29
N ASP A 52 12.47 23.49 4.67
CA ASP A 52 12.75 23.93 3.30
C ASP A 52 12.78 22.77 2.29
N CYS A 53 12.04 21.68 2.55
CA CYS A 53 12.02 20.46 1.77
C CYS A 53 11.83 20.74 0.26
N ALA A 54 10.99 21.71 -0.10
CA ALA A 54 10.72 22.11 -1.48
C ALA A 54 11.92 22.75 -2.21
N SER A 55 12.96 23.18 -1.50
CA SER A 55 14.16 23.76 -2.08
C SER A 55 15.18 22.72 -2.59
N PHE A 56 15.02 21.45 -2.22
CA PHE A 56 15.94 20.37 -2.59
C PHE A 56 15.44 19.60 -3.81
N GLU A 57 16.32 19.29 -4.76
CA GLU A 57 16.01 18.47 -5.93
C GLU A 57 15.66 17.01 -5.57
N SER A 58 16.21 16.51 -4.45
CA SER A 58 15.94 15.18 -3.90
C SER A 58 15.94 15.21 -2.39
N CYS A 59 15.27 14.23 -1.76
CA CYS A 59 15.30 14.10 -0.30
C CYS A 59 16.73 13.97 0.21
N LEU A 60 17.07 14.73 1.27
CA LEU A 60 18.42 14.74 1.86
C LEU A 60 18.78 13.42 2.56
N GLN A 61 17.79 12.62 2.93
CA GLN A 61 18.05 11.29 3.47
C GLN A 61 18.50 10.35 2.36
N LYS A 62 19.64 9.69 2.55
CA LYS A 62 20.26 8.77 1.60
C LYS A 62 19.88 7.34 1.96
N ASP A 63 18.63 6.97 1.69
CA ASP A 63 18.06 5.66 1.93
C ASP A 63 17.23 5.21 0.70
N ASP A 64 16.56 4.07 0.81
CA ASP A 64 15.81 3.48 -0.30
C ASP A 64 14.47 4.18 -0.58
N ALA A 65 14.01 5.10 0.28
CA ALA A 65 12.69 5.71 0.13
C ALA A 65 12.54 6.45 -1.21
N GLY A 66 13.60 7.08 -1.72
CA GLY A 66 13.53 7.87 -2.96
C GLY A 66 13.02 7.04 -4.15
N TRP A 67 13.70 5.95 -4.46
CA TRP A 67 13.30 5.11 -5.60
C TRP A 67 11.98 4.37 -5.36
N ILE A 68 11.65 4.03 -4.09
CA ILE A 68 10.35 3.42 -3.74
C ILE A 68 9.22 4.40 -4.03
N LEU A 69 9.38 5.66 -3.64
CA LEU A 69 8.41 6.72 -3.93
C LEU A 69 8.23 6.96 -5.42
N ASP A 70 9.31 6.94 -6.21
CA ASP A 70 9.23 7.06 -7.66
C ASP A 70 8.42 5.91 -8.28
N ARG A 71 8.66 4.67 -7.85
CA ARG A 71 7.88 3.50 -8.30
C ARG A 71 6.41 3.62 -7.91
N PHE A 72 6.14 4.07 -6.68
CA PHE A 72 4.79 4.24 -6.15
C PHE A 72 4.03 5.33 -6.91
N ARG A 73 4.68 6.44 -7.21
CA ARG A 73 4.12 7.55 -7.97
C ARG A 73 3.74 7.17 -9.41
N GLU A 74 4.54 6.33 -10.06
CA GLU A 74 4.39 5.98 -11.48
C GLU A 74 3.45 4.77 -11.74
N ALA A 75 3.00 4.08 -10.70
CA ALA A 75 2.08 2.94 -10.86
C ALA A 75 0.68 3.40 -11.30
N ASP A 76 0.01 2.62 -12.15
CA ASP A 76 -1.36 2.88 -12.58
C ASP A 76 -2.39 2.53 -11.48
N GLY A 77 -2.03 1.62 -10.58
CA GLY A 77 -2.76 1.25 -9.38
C GLY A 77 -1.81 0.90 -8.25
N VAL A 78 -2.19 1.19 -7.01
CA VAL A 78 -1.37 0.92 -5.82
C VAL A 78 -2.16 0.13 -4.78
N ILE A 79 -1.49 -0.78 -4.06
CA ILE A 79 -2.07 -1.51 -2.93
C ILE A 79 -1.27 -1.18 -1.67
N LEU A 80 -1.93 -0.59 -0.68
CA LEU A 80 -1.37 -0.34 0.64
C LEU A 80 -1.67 -1.53 1.54
N VAL A 81 -0.64 -2.21 2.02
CA VAL A 81 -0.74 -3.49 2.72
C VAL A 81 -0.09 -3.40 4.09
N THR A 82 -0.87 -3.47 5.18
CA THR A 82 -0.32 -3.31 6.54
C THR A 82 -0.99 -4.22 7.56
N PRO A 83 -0.23 -4.81 8.50
CA PRO A 83 -0.83 -5.36 9.70
C PRO A 83 -1.26 -4.22 10.64
N VAL A 84 -2.20 -4.51 11.53
CA VAL A 84 -2.52 -3.59 12.64
C VAL A 84 -1.48 -3.79 13.75
N TYR A 85 -0.75 -2.72 14.07
CA TYR A 85 0.17 -2.66 15.19
C TYR A 85 -0.21 -1.49 16.11
N TRP A 86 -0.52 -1.79 17.38
CA TRP A 86 -0.95 -0.77 18.33
C TRP A 86 -2.01 0.18 17.76
N TYR A 87 -3.13 -0.41 17.36
CA TYR A 87 -4.32 0.29 16.85
C TYR A 87 -4.12 1.09 15.55
N ASN A 88 -3.00 0.91 14.82
CA ASN A 88 -2.73 1.68 13.61
C ASN A 88 -1.88 0.87 12.60
N VAL A 89 -1.47 1.53 11.53
CA VAL A 89 -0.50 0.99 10.57
C VAL A 89 0.82 0.64 11.26
N SER A 90 1.58 -0.28 10.70
CA SER A 90 2.93 -0.60 11.19
C SER A 90 3.86 0.61 11.11
N ALA A 91 4.93 0.64 11.91
CA ALA A 91 5.95 1.68 11.86
C ALA A 91 6.58 1.81 10.45
N GLN A 92 6.80 0.70 9.75
CA GLN A 92 7.31 0.69 8.38
C GLN A 92 6.36 1.40 7.41
N MET A 93 5.05 1.10 7.49
CA MET A 93 4.05 1.77 6.67
C MET A 93 3.95 3.25 7.04
N LYS A 94 4.01 3.61 8.32
CA LYS A 94 3.97 5.01 8.75
C LYS A 94 5.19 5.80 8.27
N ALA A 95 6.37 5.22 8.36
CA ALA A 95 7.59 5.85 7.81
C ALA A 95 7.44 6.09 6.29
N PHE A 96 6.95 5.11 5.54
CA PHE A 96 6.67 5.26 4.11
C PHE A 96 5.66 6.38 3.84
N ILE A 97 4.54 6.43 4.57
CA ILE A 97 3.53 7.49 4.43
C ILE A 97 4.16 8.87 4.68
N ASP A 98 4.92 9.02 5.76
CA ASP A 98 5.54 10.31 6.12
C ASP A 98 6.58 10.78 5.08
N ARG A 99 7.26 9.84 4.41
CA ARG A 99 8.23 10.16 3.36
C ARG A 99 7.58 10.69 2.08
N ASN A 100 6.27 10.45 1.87
CA ASN A 100 5.51 11.07 0.77
C ASN A 100 5.36 12.60 0.93
N TYR A 101 5.68 13.16 2.09
CA TYR A 101 5.76 14.60 2.30
C TYR A 101 6.70 15.29 1.29
N PHE A 102 7.78 14.63 0.85
CA PHE A 102 8.66 15.15 -0.18
C PHE A 102 7.90 15.36 -1.52
N LEU A 103 7.13 14.38 -1.97
CA LEU A 103 6.32 14.48 -3.20
C LEU A 103 5.27 15.59 -3.08
N TYR A 104 4.60 15.67 -1.95
CA TYR A 104 3.62 16.72 -1.66
C TYR A 104 4.24 18.12 -1.75
N LYS A 105 5.40 18.35 -1.15
CA LYS A 105 6.10 19.65 -1.18
C LYS A 105 6.59 20.06 -2.58
N HIS A 106 6.71 19.10 -3.50
CA HIS A 106 7.10 19.33 -4.89
C HIS A 106 5.90 19.31 -5.86
N ASP A 107 4.67 19.33 -5.34
CA ASP A 107 3.43 19.25 -6.13
C ASP A 107 3.43 18.09 -7.15
N GLN A 108 4.09 16.98 -6.80
CA GLN A 108 4.15 15.80 -7.65
C GLN A 108 2.89 14.98 -7.52
N LYS A 109 2.25 14.69 -8.65
CA LYS A 109 1.01 13.92 -8.70
C LYS A 109 1.28 12.43 -8.79
N TYR A 110 0.42 11.63 -8.18
CA TYR A 110 0.40 10.18 -8.34
C TYR A 110 -0.38 9.80 -9.59
N LYS A 111 0.16 8.84 -10.33
CA LYS A 111 -0.46 8.34 -11.55
C LYS A 111 -1.60 7.36 -11.28
N ALA A 112 -1.64 6.77 -10.08
CA ALA A 112 -2.61 5.75 -9.73
C ALA A 112 -4.05 6.27 -9.83
N ARG A 113 -4.88 5.49 -10.51
CA ARG A 113 -6.31 5.73 -10.72
C ARG A 113 -7.20 4.77 -9.95
N VAL A 114 -6.61 3.81 -9.28
CA VAL A 114 -7.27 2.85 -8.38
C VAL A 114 -6.37 2.57 -7.19
N VAL A 115 -6.97 2.38 -6.02
CA VAL A 115 -6.23 2.07 -4.80
C VAL A 115 -6.82 0.82 -4.14
N GLY A 116 -5.95 -0.11 -3.79
CA GLY A 116 -6.27 -1.26 -2.94
C GLY A 116 -5.78 -1.03 -1.51
N ILE A 117 -6.52 -1.54 -0.54
CA ILE A 117 -6.11 -1.57 0.87
C ILE A 117 -6.25 -2.99 1.39
N ILE A 118 -5.18 -3.53 1.97
CA ILE A 118 -5.23 -4.83 2.66
C ILE A 118 -4.78 -4.63 4.10
N VAL A 119 -5.68 -4.89 5.06
CA VAL A 119 -5.43 -4.75 6.50
C VAL A 119 -5.73 -6.04 7.23
N VAL A 120 -4.79 -6.53 8.04
CA VAL A 120 -5.01 -7.69 8.93
C VAL A 120 -4.70 -7.32 10.36
N ALA A 121 -5.66 -7.57 11.24
CA ALA A 121 -5.53 -7.43 12.68
C ALA A 121 -5.46 -8.80 13.37
N GLU A 122 -4.95 -8.83 14.59
CA GLU A 122 -5.05 -10.00 15.47
C GLU A 122 -6.42 -10.04 16.14
N MET A 123 -6.92 -8.91 16.65
CA MET A 123 -8.18 -8.83 17.39
C MET A 123 -9.07 -7.64 17.01
N GLU A 124 -8.51 -6.45 16.86
CA GLU A 124 -9.28 -5.20 16.75
C GLU A 124 -8.54 -4.09 15.98
N ALA A 125 -9.15 -2.90 15.86
CA ALA A 125 -8.58 -1.68 15.28
C ALA A 125 -8.33 -1.74 13.76
N ILE A 126 -9.09 -2.54 13.03
CA ILE A 126 -9.11 -2.48 11.57
C ILE A 126 -9.59 -1.11 11.11
N GLU A 127 -10.68 -0.59 11.69
CA GLU A 127 -11.28 0.69 11.29
C GLU A 127 -10.34 1.88 11.53
N ASP A 128 -9.64 1.91 12.67
CA ASP A 128 -8.67 2.98 12.96
C ASP A 128 -7.52 2.97 11.95
N THR A 129 -7.05 1.78 11.58
CA THR A 129 -6.00 1.60 10.58
C THR A 129 -6.49 1.98 9.19
N LEU A 130 -7.72 1.59 8.81
CA LEU A 130 -8.35 1.98 7.56
C LEU A 130 -8.53 3.50 7.49
N HIS A 131 -8.95 4.13 8.59
CA HIS A 131 -9.08 5.59 8.66
C HIS A 131 -7.75 6.31 8.35
N THR A 132 -6.65 5.85 8.96
CA THR A 132 -5.31 6.41 8.68
C THR A 132 -4.94 6.28 7.20
N LEU A 133 -5.17 5.10 6.59
CA LEU A 133 -4.85 4.88 5.18
C LEU A 133 -5.76 5.69 4.26
N LYS A 134 -7.06 5.77 4.54
CA LYS A 134 -8.00 6.59 3.76
C LYS A 134 -7.63 8.07 3.81
N GLN A 135 -7.27 8.62 4.97
CA GLN A 135 -6.78 9.99 5.06
C GLN A 135 -5.54 10.23 4.19
N PHE A 136 -4.59 9.29 4.18
CA PHE A 136 -3.42 9.39 3.29
C PHE A 136 -3.84 9.36 1.81
N ILE A 137 -4.79 8.49 1.44
CA ILE A 137 -5.30 8.39 0.07
C ILE A 137 -6.00 9.69 -0.34
N ASP A 138 -6.90 10.20 0.48
CA ASP A 138 -7.67 11.43 0.21
C ASP A 138 -6.78 12.65 -0.02
N TRP A 139 -5.64 12.71 0.68
CA TRP A 139 -4.67 13.79 0.52
C TRP A 139 -3.70 13.61 -0.65
N SER A 140 -3.46 12.37 -1.06
CA SER A 140 -2.38 12.03 -2.00
C SER A 140 -2.90 11.76 -3.41
N PHE A 141 -4.09 11.20 -3.56
CA PHE A 141 -4.58 10.68 -4.84
C PHE A 141 -5.86 11.41 -5.28
N ASP A 142 -5.98 11.59 -6.59
CA ASP A 142 -7.24 12.03 -7.21
C ASP A 142 -8.03 10.78 -7.65
N VAL A 143 -8.56 10.05 -6.64
CA VAL A 143 -9.25 8.77 -6.82
C VAL A 143 -10.62 8.83 -6.14
N GLU A 144 -11.68 8.53 -6.89
CA GLU A 144 -13.06 8.47 -6.37
C GLU A 144 -13.23 7.26 -5.43
N GLU A 145 -14.16 7.34 -4.48
CA GLU A 145 -14.35 6.34 -3.43
C GLU A 145 -14.71 4.95 -3.99
N ASP A 146 -15.43 4.87 -5.10
CA ASP A 146 -15.80 3.64 -5.80
C ASP A 146 -14.61 2.95 -6.49
N ARG A 147 -13.44 3.60 -6.49
CA ARG A 147 -12.17 3.07 -6.99
C ARG A 147 -11.17 2.72 -5.89
N ILE A 148 -11.63 2.70 -4.64
CA ILE A 148 -10.87 2.24 -3.47
C ILE A 148 -11.42 0.88 -3.06
N PHE A 149 -10.62 -0.17 -3.24
CA PHE A 149 -10.99 -1.56 -2.95
C PHE A 149 -10.34 -2.02 -1.65
N ILE A 150 -11.10 -2.69 -0.77
CA ILE A 150 -10.65 -3.05 0.57
C ILE A 150 -10.81 -4.55 0.80
N ALA A 151 -9.76 -5.20 1.29
CA ALA A 151 -9.78 -6.53 1.86
C ALA A 151 -9.23 -6.47 3.28
N CYS A 152 -10.03 -6.81 4.27
CA CYS A 152 -9.60 -6.77 5.67
C CYS A 152 -10.16 -7.93 6.48
N GLY A 153 -9.45 -8.31 7.54
CA GLY A 153 -9.88 -9.39 8.40
C GLY A 153 -8.92 -9.72 9.52
N TYR A 154 -9.17 -10.85 10.17
CA TYR A 154 -8.45 -11.26 11.36
C TYR A 154 -7.60 -12.51 11.11
N ALA A 155 -6.37 -12.51 11.64
CA ALA A 155 -5.47 -13.64 11.64
C ALA A 155 -4.53 -13.58 12.85
N HIS A 156 -4.65 -14.54 13.78
CA HIS A 156 -3.92 -14.55 15.04
C HIS A 156 -2.50 -15.09 14.90
N LYS A 157 -2.33 -16.20 14.17
CA LYS A 157 -1.04 -16.87 14.01
C LYS A 157 -0.55 -16.79 12.57
N MET A 158 0.74 -16.92 12.41
CA MET A 158 1.34 -17.03 11.08
C MET A 158 0.73 -18.22 10.31
N GLY A 159 0.24 -17.93 9.10
CA GLY A 159 -0.42 -18.92 8.23
C GLY A 159 -1.94 -19.02 8.41
N ASP A 160 -2.55 -18.32 9.38
CA ASP A 160 -4.00 -18.36 9.57
C ASP A 160 -4.75 -17.73 8.39
N ALA A 161 -4.20 -16.69 7.76
CA ALA A 161 -4.81 -16.11 6.57
C ALA A 161 -4.99 -17.12 5.43
N LYS A 162 -4.07 -18.08 5.27
CA LYS A 162 -4.20 -19.16 4.26
C LYS A 162 -5.39 -20.07 4.48
N LYS A 163 -5.86 -20.17 5.73
CA LYS A 163 -7.00 -21.00 6.14
C LYS A 163 -8.31 -20.21 6.13
N ASN A 164 -8.23 -18.90 6.13
CA ASN A 164 -9.37 -18.00 6.07
C ASN A 164 -9.75 -17.77 4.60
N LEU A 165 -10.47 -18.75 4.02
CA LEU A 165 -10.84 -18.72 2.60
C LEU A 165 -11.60 -17.45 2.20
N PRO A 166 -12.58 -16.94 2.97
CA PRO A 166 -13.22 -15.67 2.65
C PRO A 166 -12.23 -14.50 2.52
N LEU A 167 -11.27 -14.38 3.44
CA LEU A 167 -10.28 -13.30 3.41
C LEU A 167 -9.32 -13.44 2.20
N VAL A 168 -8.99 -14.67 1.82
CA VAL A 168 -8.19 -14.93 0.60
C VAL A 168 -8.98 -14.52 -0.64
N GLU A 169 -10.26 -14.86 -0.70
CA GLU A 169 -11.15 -14.50 -1.81
C GLU A 169 -11.33 -12.98 -1.91
N ASP A 170 -11.48 -12.28 -0.77
CA ASP A 170 -11.55 -10.81 -0.75
C ASP A 170 -10.26 -10.17 -1.30
N ALA A 171 -9.09 -10.72 -0.98
CA ALA A 171 -7.82 -10.24 -1.51
C ALA A 171 -7.72 -10.47 -3.04
N ARG A 172 -8.12 -11.64 -3.53
CA ARG A 172 -8.17 -11.93 -4.98
C ARG A 172 -9.15 -11.01 -5.70
N LYS A 173 -10.35 -10.87 -5.14
CA LYS A 173 -11.39 -9.97 -5.66
C LYS A 173 -10.90 -8.52 -5.76
N LEU A 174 -10.14 -8.04 -4.77
CA LEU A 174 -9.52 -6.72 -4.82
C LEU A 174 -8.61 -6.58 -6.03
N GLY A 175 -7.70 -7.53 -6.26
CA GLY A 175 -6.81 -7.52 -7.43
C GLY A 175 -7.57 -7.50 -8.76
N LYS A 176 -8.62 -8.32 -8.87
CA LYS A 176 -9.51 -8.36 -10.02
C LYS A 176 -10.21 -7.01 -10.26
N GLN A 177 -10.86 -6.47 -9.24
CA GLN A 177 -11.58 -5.20 -9.33
C GLN A 177 -10.67 -4.03 -9.74
N MET A 178 -9.44 -4.00 -9.25
CA MET A 178 -8.46 -2.99 -9.67
C MET A 178 -8.16 -3.06 -11.17
N VAL A 179 -7.97 -4.26 -11.73
CA VAL A 179 -7.71 -4.45 -13.17
C VAL A 179 -8.93 -4.06 -14.00
N GLU A 180 -10.13 -4.49 -13.60
CA GLU A 180 -11.38 -4.18 -14.29
C GLU A 180 -11.60 -2.65 -14.31
N SER A 181 -11.46 -1.99 -13.16
CA SER A 181 -11.61 -0.54 -13.03
C SER A 181 -10.57 0.26 -13.83
N LEU A 182 -9.35 -0.25 -13.98
CA LEU A 182 -8.32 0.37 -14.83
C LEU A 182 -8.65 0.28 -16.32
N ARG A 183 -9.36 -0.78 -16.77
CA ARG A 183 -9.76 -0.99 -18.16
C ARG A 183 -10.91 -0.09 -18.59
N GLU A 184 -11.85 0.21 -17.70
CA GLU A 184 -13.06 0.98 -18.00
C GLU A 184 -12.79 2.41 -18.47
N ARG A 185 -11.61 2.99 -18.18
CA ARG A 185 -11.23 4.37 -18.55
C ARG A 185 -9.94 4.42 -19.40
N SER A 186 -9.67 3.37 -20.18
CA SER A 186 -8.54 3.35 -21.14
C SER A 186 -8.93 3.91 -22.48
#